data_6f74db5e3503e6999d0ae2f090eb4d8f
#
_entry.id   6f74db5e3503e6999d0ae2f090eb4d8f
#
_cell.length_a   1.000
_cell.length_b   1.000
_cell.length_c   1.000
_cell.angle_alpha   90.00
_cell.angle_beta   90.00
_cell.angle_gamma   90.00
#
_symmetry.space_group_name_H-M   'P 1'
#
loop_
_entity.id
_entity.type
_entity.pdbx_description
1 polymer ?
#
loop_
_entity_poly.entity_id
_entity_poly.type
_entity_poly.pdbx_seq_one_letter_code
_entity_poly.pdbx_strand_id
1 'polypeptide(L)'
;MKALTTQKKKPKIQIIDSFLPTEIFNHFTHHVITSPHFVGVGHTAYTNEVYNDNFAELQMQAILLRRYTNSSEISDCYIRLESQIKKIHELLKIKRLWLMRVNCTFGQKEGYQGAWHTDMNWSKSLEKKGYTSIIYLNSNNGGTQFKNGPFVESKANRCVIAPMTAVHAGVWATNIKCRYVLNINYESY
;
A
#
# COMPACT_ATOMS: atom_id res chain seq x y z
N MET A 1 -0.13 -7.48 -43.69
CA MET A 1 0.20 -8.00 -42.34
C MET A 1 -0.64 -7.27 -41.30
N LYS A 2 -1.66 -7.91 -40.69
CA LYS A 2 -2.44 -7.32 -39.61
C LYS A 2 -1.63 -7.46 -38.31
N ALA A 3 -1.30 -6.34 -37.69
CA ALA A 3 -0.68 -6.35 -36.37
C ALA A 3 -1.64 -7.01 -35.36
N LEU A 4 -1.24 -8.14 -34.81
CA LEU A 4 -1.91 -8.75 -33.66
C LEU A 4 -1.71 -7.82 -32.46
N THR A 5 -2.70 -7.01 -32.14
CA THR A 5 -2.79 -6.30 -30.87
C THR A 5 -3.02 -7.34 -29.78
N THR A 6 -1.96 -7.77 -29.12
CA THR A 6 -2.04 -8.56 -27.88
C THR A 6 -2.74 -7.72 -26.84
N GLN A 7 -4.03 -7.98 -26.61
CA GLN A 7 -4.76 -7.42 -25.47
C GLN A 7 -4.01 -7.82 -24.18
N LYS A 8 -3.36 -6.85 -23.54
CA LYS A 8 -2.74 -7.06 -22.22
C LYS A 8 -3.85 -7.51 -21.27
N LYS A 9 -3.79 -8.74 -20.79
CA LYS A 9 -4.71 -9.29 -19.80
C LYS A 9 -4.78 -8.33 -18.61
N LYS A 10 -5.98 -7.86 -18.25
CA LYS A 10 -6.17 -6.97 -17.08
C LYS A 10 -5.65 -7.67 -15.81
N PRO A 11 -4.94 -6.97 -14.92
CA PRO A 11 -4.47 -7.56 -13.67
C PRO A 11 -5.66 -8.04 -12.84
N LYS A 12 -5.56 -9.23 -12.25
CA LYS A 12 -6.60 -9.76 -11.37
C LYS A 12 -6.49 -9.06 -10.01
N ILE A 13 -7.38 -8.11 -9.77
CA ILE A 13 -7.48 -7.37 -8.50
C ILE A 13 -8.55 -8.04 -7.65
N GLN A 14 -8.23 -8.35 -6.40
CA GLN A 14 -9.17 -8.87 -5.41
C GLN A 14 -9.45 -7.79 -4.38
N ILE A 15 -10.71 -7.67 -3.96
CA ILE A 15 -11.16 -6.71 -2.95
C ILE A 15 -11.90 -7.52 -1.88
N ILE A 16 -11.47 -7.40 -0.63
CA ILE A 16 -11.97 -8.18 0.50
C ILE A 16 -12.35 -7.20 1.61
N ASP A 17 -13.63 -7.10 1.93
CA ASP A 17 -14.13 -6.32 3.07
C ASP A 17 -14.02 -7.15 4.36
N SER A 18 -13.89 -6.46 5.50
CA SER A 18 -13.72 -7.10 6.82
C SER A 18 -12.59 -8.14 6.82
N PHE A 19 -11.45 -7.76 6.25
CA PHE A 19 -10.33 -8.66 5.99
C PHE A 19 -9.74 -9.27 7.25
N LEU A 20 -9.53 -8.46 8.29
CA LEU A 20 -9.07 -8.93 9.60
C LEU A 20 -10.25 -9.12 10.56
N PRO A 21 -10.17 -10.04 11.53
CA PRO A 21 -11.07 -10.02 12.68
C PRO A 21 -11.08 -8.64 13.33
N THR A 22 -12.26 -8.16 13.72
CA THR A 22 -12.47 -6.78 14.19
C THR A 22 -11.52 -6.38 15.32
N GLU A 23 -11.33 -7.22 16.31
CA GLU A 23 -10.43 -6.95 17.43
C GLU A 23 -8.98 -6.80 17.00
N ILE A 24 -8.52 -7.68 16.11
CA ILE A 24 -7.15 -7.62 15.55
C ILE A 24 -6.97 -6.34 14.74
N PHE A 25 -7.95 -5.99 13.91
CA PHE A 25 -7.93 -4.77 13.10
C PHE A 25 -7.88 -3.52 13.99
N ASN A 26 -8.75 -3.43 14.98
CA ASN A 26 -8.82 -2.27 15.87
C ASN A 26 -7.54 -2.10 16.68
N HIS A 27 -7.00 -3.20 17.24
CA HIS A 27 -5.74 -3.17 17.99
C HIS A 27 -4.57 -2.74 17.10
N PHE A 28 -4.43 -3.35 15.92
CA PHE A 28 -3.38 -3.00 14.95
C PHE A 28 -3.47 -1.52 14.55
N THR A 29 -4.66 -1.08 14.14
CA THR A 29 -4.91 0.28 13.65
C THR A 29 -4.63 1.32 14.74
N HIS A 30 -5.11 1.09 15.95
CA HIS A 30 -4.85 1.98 17.10
C HIS A 30 -3.35 2.16 17.32
N HIS A 31 -2.61 1.06 17.47
CA HIS A 31 -1.18 1.12 17.73
C HIS A 31 -0.39 1.79 16.61
N VAL A 32 -0.74 1.52 15.36
CA VAL A 32 -0.03 2.10 14.21
C VAL A 32 -0.30 3.60 14.07
N ILE A 33 -1.55 4.05 14.25
CA ILE A 33 -1.91 5.46 14.05
C ILE A 33 -1.42 6.33 15.23
N THR A 34 -1.42 5.80 16.45
CA THR A 34 -0.99 6.54 17.64
C THR A 34 0.51 6.45 17.91
N SER A 35 1.24 5.63 17.17
CA SER A 35 2.67 5.45 17.34
C SER A 35 3.46 6.63 16.77
N PRO A 36 4.47 7.15 17.45
CA PRO A 36 5.29 8.29 16.98
C PRO A 36 6.27 7.92 15.85
N HIS A 37 6.11 6.76 15.22
CA HIS A 37 7.06 6.18 14.28
C HIS A 37 6.89 6.65 12.83
N PHE A 38 6.05 7.65 12.55
CA PHE A 38 5.99 8.25 11.23
C PHE A 38 7.24 9.08 10.97
N VAL A 39 8.21 8.51 10.28
CA VAL A 39 9.45 9.16 9.90
C VAL A 39 9.48 9.31 8.39
N GLY A 40 9.79 10.49 7.92
CA GLY A 40 10.09 10.75 6.53
C GLY A 40 8.91 11.24 5.70
N VAL A 41 9.21 12.27 4.96
CA VAL A 41 8.35 12.80 3.89
C VAL A 41 8.81 12.11 2.61
N GLY A 42 8.05 11.12 2.16
CA GLY A 42 8.31 10.46 0.87
C GLY A 42 7.44 11.04 -0.23
N HIS A 43 8.00 11.26 -1.41
CA HIS A 43 7.19 11.48 -2.60
C HIS A 43 6.45 10.20 -2.97
N THR A 44 5.23 10.32 -3.48
CA THR A 44 4.42 9.17 -3.90
C THR A 44 4.93 8.49 -5.18
N ALA A 45 5.89 9.12 -5.88
CA ALA A 45 6.60 8.53 -6.99
C ALA A 45 8.10 8.80 -6.87
N TYR A 46 8.91 7.78 -7.13
CA TYR A 46 10.33 7.95 -7.45
C TYR A 46 10.43 8.52 -8.87
N THR A 47 10.12 9.78 -9.05
CA THR A 47 10.47 10.50 -10.26
C THR A 47 11.74 11.28 -9.96
N ASN A 48 12.74 11.18 -10.85
CA ASN A 48 13.94 12.02 -10.84
C ASN A 48 13.60 13.50 -11.18
N GLU A 49 12.34 13.87 -11.11
CA GLU A 49 11.88 15.22 -11.36
C GLU A 49 11.95 16.02 -10.08
N VAL A 50 12.59 17.15 -10.21
CA VAL A 50 12.83 18.23 -9.27
C VAL A 50 11.65 18.42 -8.31
N TYR A 51 11.96 18.54 -7.03
CA TYR A 51 11.10 19.00 -5.94
C TYR A 51 10.12 20.06 -6.47
N ASN A 52 8.91 19.62 -6.71
CA ASN A 52 7.81 20.53 -6.94
C ASN A 52 7.26 20.84 -5.54
N ASP A 53 7.18 22.12 -5.16
CA ASP A 53 6.69 22.61 -3.87
C ASP A 53 5.21 22.27 -3.59
N ASN A 54 4.70 21.26 -4.28
CA ASN A 54 3.32 20.84 -4.16
C ASN A 54 3.13 19.96 -2.93
N PHE A 55 2.76 20.56 -1.81
CA PHE A 55 2.44 19.88 -0.55
C PHE A 55 1.37 18.78 -0.70
N ALA A 56 0.60 18.77 -1.81
CA ALA A 56 -0.38 17.72 -2.09
C ALA A 56 0.27 16.34 -2.25
N GLU A 57 1.55 16.26 -2.61
CA GLU A 57 2.27 15.00 -2.79
C GLU A 57 2.97 14.50 -1.51
N LEU A 58 2.89 15.24 -0.41
CA LEU A 58 3.50 14.85 0.84
C LEU A 58 2.82 13.60 1.40
N GLN A 59 3.64 12.61 1.68
CA GLN A 59 3.24 11.38 2.33
C GLN A 59 4.18 11.07 3.48
N MET A 60 3.62 10.89 4.66
CA MET A 60 4.36 10.35 5.80
C MET A 60 4.34 8.83 5.76
N GLN A 61 5.45 8.20 6.11
CA GLN A 61 5.59 6.75 6.12
C GLN A 61 6.11 6.25 7.46
N ALA A 62 5.55 5.14 7.94
CA ALA A 62 6.13 4.34 9.02
C ALA A 62 6.49 2.97 8.45
N ILE A 63 7.79 2.68 8.37
CA ILE A 63 8.28 1.39 7.92
C ILE A 63 8.21 0.42 9.09
N LEU A 64 7.41 -0.63 8.96
CA LEU A 64 7.32 -1.70 9.93
C LEU A 64 8.40 -2.74 9.67
N LEU A 65 8.56 -3.15 8.40
CA LEU A 65 9.60 -4.05 7.95
C LEU A 65 10.02 -3.67 6.53
N ARG A 66 11.33 -3.63 6.29
CA ARG A 66 11.92 -3.57 4.94
C ARG A 66 13.03 -4.60 4.83
N ARG A 67 12.96 -5.44 3.83
CA ARG A 67 13.98 -6.45 3.56
C ARG A 67 14.82 -6.03 2.35
N TYR A 68 16.10 -6.04 2.52
CA TYR A 68 17.11 -5.85 1.47
C TYR A 68 17.68 -7.20 1.03
N THR A 69 18.58 -7.21 0.06
CA THR A 69 19.23 -8.45 -0.42
C THR A 69 19.98 -9.18 0.71
N ASN A 70 20.73 -8.42 1.53
CA ASN A 70 21.64 -8.98 2.55
C ASN A 70 21.29 -8.53 3.98
N SER A 71 20.21 -7.79 4.18
CA SER A 71 19.81 -7.27 5.50
C SER A 71 18.31 -7.07 5.60
N SER A 72 17.82 -6.77 6.80
CA SER A 72 16.44 -6.35 7.03
C SER A 72 16.40 -5.25 8.07
N GLU A 73 15.47 -4.33 7.89
CA GLU A 73 15.10 -3.30 8.86
C GLU A 73 13.75 -3.71 9.47
N ILE A 74 13.70 -3.85 10.79
CA ILE A 74 12.49 -4.25 11.54
C ILE A 74 12.30 -3.20 12.64
N SER A 75 11.13 -2.58 12.67
CA SER A 75 10.81 -1.58 13.69
C SER A 75 10.30 -2.21 14.99
N ASP A 76 10.41 -1.48 16.10
CA ASP A 76 9.81 -1.88 17.37
C ASP A 76 8.29 -2.04 17.24
N CYS A 77 7.64 -1.24 16.39
CA CYS A 77 6.22 -1.36 16.12
C CYS A 77 5.87 -2.72 15.49
N TYR A 78 6.70 -3.23 14.58
CA TYR A 78 6.54 -4.58 14.02
C TYR A 78 6.62 -5.65 15.11
N ILE A 79 7.60 -5.55 16.01
CA ILE A 79 7.80 -6.52 17.10
C ILE A 79 6.61 -6.50 18.06
N ARG A 80 6.13 -5.32 18.45
CA ARG A 80 4.98 -5.16 19.35
C ARG A 80 3.67 -5.67 18.76
N LEU A 81 3.54 -5.67 17.45
CA LEU A 81 2.35 -6.11 16.71
C LEU A 81 2.50 -7.50 16.10
N GLU A 82 3.46 -8.30 16.56
CA GLU A 82 3.80 -9.60 15.97
C GLU A 82 2.57 -10.51 15.79
N SER A 83 1.70 -10.59 16.78
CA SER A 83 0.51 -11.45 16.73
C SER A 83 -0.49 -11.00 15.64
N GLN A 84 -0.71 -9.70 15.50
CA GLN A 84 -1.58 -9.12 14.46
C GLN A 84 -0.96 -9.30 13.07
N ILE A 85 0.35 -9.10 12.97
CA ILE A 85 1.10 -9.28 11.73
C ILE A 85 1.13 -10.75 11.32
N LYS A 86 1.27 -11.68 12.26
CA LYS A 86 1.15 -13.11 11.99
C LYS A 86 -0.21 -13.45 11.37
N LYS A 87 -1.30 -12.85 11.87
CA LYS A 87 -2.63 -13.05 11.29
C LYS A 87 -2.73 -12.51 9.86
N ILE A 88 -2.12 -11.36 9.57
CA ILE A 88 -2.01 -10.81 8.21
C ILE A 88 -1.23 -11.80 7.30
N HIS A 89 -0.11 -12.34 7.77
CA HIS A 89 0.69 -13.33 7.04
C HIS A 89 -0.11 -14.57 6.68
N GLU A 90 -0.88 -15.11 7.63
CA GLU A 90 -1.74 -16.27 7.41
C GLU A 90 -2.79 -16.02 6.33
N LEU A 91 -3.52 -14.89 6.43
CA LEU A 91 -4.60 -14.55 5.51
C LEU A 91 -4.11 -14.24 4.09
N LEU A 92 -2.97 -13.57 3.96
CA LEU A 92 -2.34 -13.28 2.67
C LEU A 92 -1.49 -14.44 2.13
N LYS A 93 -1.32 -15.52 2.90
CA LYS A 93 -0.46 -16.66 2.57
C LYS A 93 0.96 -16.21 2.22
N ILE A 94 1.54 -15.34 3.05
CA ILE A 94 2.86 -14.76 2.79
C ILE A 94 3.94 -15.82 2.96
N LYS A 95 4.65 -16.11 1.88
CA LYS A 95 5.85 -16.94 1.87
C LYS A 95 7.10 -16.12 2.22
N ARG A 96 7.20 -14.94 1.62
CA ARG A 96 8.31 -14.01 1.82
C ARG A 96 7.81 -12.59 1.83
N LEU A 97 7.98 -11.90 2.96
CA LEU A 97 7.66 -10.48 3.10
C LEU A 97 8.87 -9.64 2.68
N TRP A 98 8.68 -8.65 1.81
CA TRP A 98 9.72 -7.71 1.39
C TRP A 98 9.57 -6.35 2.05
N LEU A 99 8.35 -5.83 2.07
CA LEU A 99 8.04 -4.52 2.63
C LEU A 99 6.69 -4.55 3.32
N MET A 100 6.63 -3.97 4.50
CA MET A 100 5.40 -3.63 5.20
C MET A 100 5.55 -2.21 5.74
N ARG A 101 4.69 -1.31 5.31
CA ARG A 101 4.73 0.10 5.71
C ARG A 101 3.34 0.68 5.84
N VAL A 102 3.19 1.63 6.74
CA VAL A 102 2.00 2.46 6.82
C VAL A 102 2.28 3.78 6.12
N ASN A 103 1.39 4.14 5.22
CA ASN A 103 1.41 5.44 4.56
C ASN A 103 0.29 6.30 5.14
N CYS A 104 0.61 7.54 5.44
CA CYS A 104 -0.34 8.59 5.83
C CYS A 104 -0.31 9.69 4.77
N THR A 105 -1.44 9.95 4.14
CA THR A 105 -1.64 11.08 3.23
C THR A 105 -2.61 12.08 3.84
N PHE A 106 -2.33 13.37 3.66
CA PHE A 106 -3.17 14.44 4.20
C PHE A 106 -4.39 14.68 3.31
N GLY A 107 -5.53 14.97 3.95
CA GLY A 107 -6.73 15.37 3.23
C GLY A 107 -6.53 16.66 2.45
N GLN A 108 -7.11 16.75 1.27
CA GLN A 108 -7.03 17.90 0.38
C GLN A 108 -8.38 18.60 0.29
N LYS A 109 -8.38 19.90 -0.06
CA LYS A 109 -9.64 20.63 -0.32
C LYS A 109 -10.34 20.10 -1.57
N GLU A 110 -9.55 19.71 -2.58
CA GLU A 110 -10.01 19.12 -3.82
C GLU A 110 -9.43 17.73 -4.00
N GLY A 111 -10.10 16.89 -4.79
CA GLY A 111 -9.62 15.56 -5.09
C GLY A 111 -8.26 15.63 -5.82
N TYR A 112 -7.28 14.89 -5.31
CA TYR A 112 -5.96 14.79 -5.91
C TYR A 112 -5.60 13.33 -6.15
N GLN A 113 -5.08 13.03 -7.33
CA GLN A 113 -4.52 11.72 -7.67
C GLN A 113 -3.01 11.82 -7.79
N GLY A 114 -2.31 11.01 -7.05
CA GLY A 114 -0.86 10.90 -7.13
C GLY A 114 -0.37 10.27 -8.44
N ALA A 115 0.93 10.22 -8.61
CA ALA A 115 1.54 9.66 -9.81
C ALA A 115 1.27 8.15 -9.95
N TRP A 116 1.14 7.71 -11.20
CA TRP A 116 1.04 6.29 -11.54
C TRP A 116 2.35 5.57 -11.26
N HIS A 117 2.31 4.53 -10.44
CA HIS A 117 3.51 3.76 -10.07
C HIS A 117 3.20 2.27 -9.86
N THR A 118 4.25 1.50 -9.74
CA THR A 118 4.24 0.17 -9.12
C THR A 118 5.03 0.25 -7.82
N ASP A 119 4.68 -0.54 -6.82
CA ASP A 119 5.26 -0.40 -5.47
C ASP A 119 6.75 -0.73 -5.37
N MET A 120 7.29 -1.50 -6.30
CA MET A 120 8.68 -1.94 -6.25
C MET A 120 9.29 -2.02 -7.65
N ASN A 121 10.44 -1.38 -7.82
CA ASN A 121 11.29 -1.45 -9.01
C ASN A 121 12.46 -2.44 -8.83
N TRP A 122 12.22 -3.55 -8.14
CA TRP A 122 13.24 -4.57 -7.94
C TRP A 122 13.34 -5.47 -9.18
N SER A 123 14.20 -6.46 -9.21
CA SER A 123 14.47 -7.21 -10.43
C SER A 123 13.19 -7.72 -11.12
N LYS A 124 13.13 -7.65 -12.45
CA LYS A 124 12.00 -8.12 -13.29
C LYS A 124 11.56 -9.56 -12.99
N SER A 125 12.40 -10.38 -12.39
CA SER A 125 12.09 -11.76 -12.02
C SER A 125 11.22 -11.85 -10.76
N LEU A 126 11.38 -10.93 -9.80
CA LEU A 126 10.59 -10.87 -8.57
C LEU A 126 9.22 -10.23 -8.82
N GLU A 127 9.12 -9.26 -9.72
CA GLU A 127 7.87 -8.59 -10.09
C GLU A 127 6.81 -9.58 -10.61
N LYS A 128 7.22 -10.66 -11.28
CA LYS A 128 6.28 -11.64 -11.90
C LYS A 128 5.58 -12.55 -10.87
N LYS A 129 6.13 -12.69 -9.66
CA LYS A 129 5.63 -13.60 -8.62
C LYS A 129 5.11 -12.87 -7.39
N GLY A 130 5.30 -11.55 -7.34
CA GLY A 130 4.96 -10.74 -6.18
C GLY A 130 3.55 -10.19 -6.21
N TYR A 131 3.07 -9.90 -5.01
CA TYR A 131 1.80 -9.24 -4.77
C TYR A 131 2.01 -7.97 -3.97
N THR A 132 1.15 -7.00 -4.25
CA THR A 132 0.91 -5.81 -3.42
C THR A 132 -0.44 -5.97 -2.76
N SER A 133 -0.48 -5.82 -1.43
CA SER A 133 -1.74 -5.70 -0.70
C SER A 133 -1.82 -4.35 -0.01
N ILE A 134 -2.99 -3.73 -0.11
CA ILE A 134 -3.31 -2.45 0.52
C ILE A 134 -4.46 -2.68 1.48
N ILE A 135 -4.22 -2.50 2.79
CA ILE A 135 -5.26 -2.56 3.81
C ILE A 135 -5.57 -1.13 4.23
N TYR A 136 -6.81 -0.70 4.03
CA TYR A 136 -7.26 0.63 4.46
C TYR A 136 -7.52 0.63 5.96
N LEU A 137 -6.84 1.53 6.69
CA LEU A 137 -6.94 1.61 8.14
C LEU A 137 -8.05 2.54 8.62
N ASN A 138 -8.58 3.39 7.73
CA ASN A 138 -9.75 4.21 8.01
C ASN A 138 -10.62 4.40 6.75
N SER A 139 -11.91 4.72 6.97
CA SER A 139 -12.86 4.99 5.89
C SER A 139 -12.83 6.47 5.50
N ASN A 140 -12.80 6.73 4.19
CA ASN A 140 -12.86 8.07 3.61
C ASN A 140 -13.16 7.98 2.11
N ASN A 141 -13.40 9.12 1.45
CA ASN A 141 -13.68 9.18 0.01
C ASN A 141 -12.44 9.14 -0.90
N GLY A 142 -11.24 9.03 -0.34
CA GLY A 142 -10.03 8.70 -1.09
C GLY A 142 -9.96 7.21 -1.38
N GLY A 143 -8.88 6.77 -2.02
CA GLY A 143 -8.77 5.35 -2.40
C GLY A 143 -7.51 5.02 -3.17
N THR A 144 -7.62 3.96 -3.97
CA THR A 144 -6.59 3.53 -4.91
C THR A 144 -7.21 3.36 -6.29
N GLN A 145 -6.69 4.08 -7.27
CA GLN A 145 -7.07 3.91 -8.68
C GLN A 145 -6.07 2.98 -9.36
N PHE A 146 -6.56 1.94 -10.01
CA PHE A 146 -5.74 1.07 -10.86
C PHE A 146 -5.82 1.53 -12.32
N LYS A 147 -4.68 1.68 -13.00
CA LYS A 147 -4.61 2.26 -14.36
C LYS A 147 -5.48 1.52 -15.37
N ASN A 148 -5.56 0.20 -15.24
CA ASN A 148 -6.37 -0.66 -16.10
C ASN A 148 -7.41 -1.46 -15.28
N GLY A 149 -7.92 -0.87 -14.19
CA GLY A 149 -8.79 -1.54 -13.24
C GLY A 149 -9.73 -0.57 -12.52
N PRO A 150 -10.35 -1.04 -11.43
CA PRO A 150 -11.30 -0.24 -10.68
C PRO A 150 -10.61 0.87 -9.85
N PHE A 151 -11.38 1.90 -9.52
CA PHE A 151 -11.15 2.69 -8.32
C PHE A 151 -11.65 1.90 -7.11
N VAL A 152 -10.82 1.82 -6.08
CA VAL A 152 -11.19 1.15 -4.82
C VAL A 152 -11.14 2.17 -3.69
N GLU A 153 -12.33 2.52 -3.20
CA GLU A 153 -12.52 3.47 -2.12
C GLU A 153 -11.94 2.96 -0.80
N SER A 154 -11.37 3.87 -0.01
CA SER A 154 -10.87 3.59 1.33
C SER A 154 -12.03 3.27 2.29
N LYS A 155 -12.20 1.99 2.61
CA LYS A 155 -13.11 1.50 3.64
C LYS A 155 -12.30 0.80 4.71
N ALA A 156 -12.47 1.17 5.95
CA ALA A 156 -11.75 0.56 7.08
C ALA A 156 -11.85 -0.96 7.03
N ASN A 157 -10.72 -1.65 7.24
CA ASN A 157 -10.60 -3.11 7.16
C ASN A 157 -10.91 -3.72 5.78
N ARG A 158 -10.84 -2.94 4.70
CA ARG A 158 -10.83 -3.45 3.33
C ARG A 158 -9.40 -3.75 2.91
N CYS A 159 -9.19 -4.92 2.34
CA CYS A 159 -7.92 -5.32 1.73
C CYS A 159 -8.07 -5.40 0.22
N VAL A 160 -7.13 -4.80 -0.50
CA VAL A 160 -6.98 -4.97 -1.95
C VAL A 160 -5.73 -5.80 -2.19
N ILE A 161 -5.84 -6.85 -3.00
CA ILE A 161 -4.71 -7.69 -3.41
C ILE A 161 -4.56 -7.57 -4.90
N ALA A 162 -3.39 -7.18 -5.37
CA ALA A 162 -3.05 -7.02 -6.78
C ALA A 162 -1.68 -7.63 -7.09
N PRO A 163 -1.42 -8.06 -8.34
CA PRO A 163 -0.06 -8.36 -8.77
C PRO A 163 0.83 -7.13 -8.57
N MET A 164 2.07 -7.31 -8.17
CA MET A 164 3.04 -6.23 -7.94
C MET A 164 3.29 -5.38 -9.21
N THR A 165 3.02 -5.94 -10.38
CA THR A 165 3.10 -5.24 -11.68
C THR A 165 1.88 -4.38 -11.99
N ALA A 166 0.85 -4.38 -11.14
CA ALA A 166 -0.35 -3.58 -11.34
C ALA A 166 -0.04 -2.10 -11.10
N VAL A 167 -0.07 -1.30 -12.16
CA VAL A 167 0.13 0.14 -12.08
C VAL A 167 -1.08 0.78 -11.40
N HIS A 168 -0.82 1.55 -10.35
CA HIS A 168 -1.87 2.20 -9.56
C HIS A 168 -1.41 3.57 -9.05
N ALA A 169 -2.36 4.32 -8.53
CA ALA A 169 -2.13 5.62 -7.90
C ALA A 169 -3.01 5.77 -6.67
N GLY A 170 -2.49 6.41 -5.63
CA GLY A 170 -3.29 6.86 -4.50
C GLY A 170 -4.21 8.01 -4.92
N VAL A 171 -5.42 8.03 -4.40
CA VAL A 171 -6.35 9.16 -4.51
C VAL A 171 -6.56 9.70 -3.10
N TRP A 172 -6.27 10.99 -2.94
CA TRP A 172 -6.36 11.66 -1.63
C TRP A 172 -7.80 11.91 -1.23
N ALA A 173 -8.06 11.82 0.05
CA ALA A 173 -9.37 12.11 0.61
C ALA A 173 -9.62 13.62 0.73
N THR A 174 -10.90 14.03 0.61
CA THR A 174 -11.34 15.42 0.84
C THR A 174 -12.21 15.57 2.10
N ASN A 175 -12.62 14.46 2.70
CA ASN A 175 -13.55 14.42 3.83
C ASN A 175 -12.93 14.01 5.16
N ILE A 176 -11.60 13.90 5.23
CA ILE A 176 -10.86 13.51 6.44
C ILE A 176 -9.50 14.22 6.48
N LYS A 177 -8.94 14.42 7.68
CA LYS A 177 -7.62 15.05 7.83
C LYS A 177 -6.47 14.15 7.36
N CYS A 178 -6.53 12.86 7.67
CA CYS A 178 -5.50 11.90 7.35
C CYS A 178 -6.09 10.58 6.86
N ARG A 179 -5.59 10.08 5.73
CA ARG A 179 -5.88 8.77 5.19
C ARG A 179 -4.72 7.84 5.51
N TYR A 180 -4.99 6.70 6.13
CA TYR A 180 -3.98 5.72 6.51
C TYR A 180 -4.18 4.42 5.73
N VAL A 181 -3.10 3.87 5.19
CA VAL A 181 -3.08 2.57 4.54
C VAL A 181 -1.87 1.76 4.96
N LEU A 182 -2.05 0.47 5.18
CA LEU A 182 -0.96 -0.49 5.31
C LEU A 182 -0.67 -1.07 3.92
N ASN A 183 0.54 -0.82 3.43
CA ASN A 183 1.03 -1.34 2.17
C ASN A 183 1.98 -2.52 2.44
N ILE A 184 1.75 -3.66 1.77
CA ILE A 184 2.47 -4.92 1.98
C ILE A 184 2.91 -5.46 0.63
N ASN A 185 4.22 -5.66 0.45
CA ASN A 185 4.79 -6.26 -0.75
C ASN A 185 5.42 -7.61 -0.40
N TYR A 186 4.97 -8.68 -1.07
CA TYR A 186 5.32 -10.04 -0.70
C TYR A 186 5.24 -11.04 -1.85
N GLU A 187 5.86 -12.20 -1.66
CA GLU A 187 5.64 -13.43 -2.42
C GLU A 187 4.66 -14.32 -1.65
N SER A 188 3.67 -14.90 -2.35
CA SER A 188 2.72 -15.86 -1.77
C SER A 188 3.14 -17.30 -2.08
N TYR A 189 2.69 -18.25 -1.24
CA TYR A 189 2.79 -19.68 -1.53
C TYR A 189 2.01 -20.08 -2.78
#